data_06e4e09346f40f90e9c588c520650729
#
_entry.id   06e4e09346f40f90e9c588c520650729
#
_cell.length_a   1.000
_cell.length_b   1.000
_cell.length_c   1.000
_cell.angle_alpha   90.00
_cell.angle_beta   90.00
_cell.angle_gamma   90.00
#
_symmetry.space_group_name_H-M   'P 1'
#
loop_
_entity.id
_entity.type
_entity.pdbx_description
1 polymer ?
#
loop_
_entity_poly.entity_id
_entity_poly.type
_entity_poly.pdbx_seq_one_letter_code
_entity_poly.pdbx_strand_id
1 'polypeptide(L)'
;MTEENPWKTLSTEMKYDNPWIQVNESKVINPAGNDGIYGVVHFKNRAMAIVPLDDDNNTWIVGQFRYTTNTYEWEVIEGGVPEGEDLLIGAKRELEEEAGLIASDWKMIIDGCQLSNSVSDEIGYAFVARGLTVVDANPEETEQLQIRKLPF
;
A
#
# COMPACT_ATOMS: atom_id res chain seq x y z
N MET A 1 7.13 -29.45 10.31
CA MET A 1 5.99 -29.97 9.52
C MET A 1 5.76 -28.99 8.40
N THR A 2 5.83 -29.40 7.16
CA THR A 2 5.42 -28.57 6.02
C THR A 2 3.89 -28.61 5.99
N GLU A 3 3.26 -27.45 6.18
CA GLU A 3 1.81 -27.34 6.05
C GLU A 3 1.47 -27.42 4.55
N GLU A 4 0.69 -28.42 4.16
CA GLU A 4 0.23 -28.57 2.79
C GLU A 4 -1.00 -27.68 2.56
N ASN A 5 -1.07 -27.02 1.39
CA ASN A 5 -2.24 -26.24 1.02
C ASN A 5 -3.44 -27.17 0.80
N PRO A 6 -4.51 -27.07 1.61
CA PRO A 6 -5.69 -27.94 1.48
C PRO A 6 -6.63 -27.54 0.34
N TRP A 7 -6.41 -26.38 -0.31
CA TRP A 7 -7.20 -25.92 -1.44
C TRP A 7 -6.68 -26.49 -2.76
N LYS A 8 -7.58 -26.88 -3.64
CA LYS A 8 -7.24 -27.30 -5.00
C LYS A 8 -7.90 -26.39 -6.01
N THR A 9 -7.11 -25.65 -6.77
CA THR A 9 -7.59 -24.83 -7.90
C THR A 9 -7.86 -25.71 -9.11
N LEU A 10 -9.06 -25.63 -9.68
CA LEU A 10 -9.47 -26.37 -10.86
C LEU A 10 -9.32 -25.53 -12.13
N SER A 11 -9.73 -24.26 -12.07
CA SER A 11 -9.57 -23.28 -13.14
C SER A 11 -9.63 -21.87 -12.59
N THR A 12 -9.05 -20.90 -13.30
CA THR A 12 -9.09 -19.48 -12.96
C THR A 12 -9.55 -18.69 -14.17
N GLU A 13 -10.43 -17.73 -13.96
CA GLU A 13 -10.94 -16.81 -14.98
C GLU A 13 -10.75 -15.37 -14.50
N MET A 14 -10.19 -14.52 -15.36
CA MET A 14 -10.11 -13.09 -15.11
C MET A 14 -11.47 -12.44 -15.32
N LYS A 15 -11.97 -11.71 -14.32
CA LYS A 15 -13.29 -11.05 -14.34
C LYS A 15 -13.20 -9.55 -14.57
N TYR A 16 -12.10 -8.92 -14.12
CA TYR A 16 -11.89 -7.48 -14.28
C TYR A 16 -10.39 -7.18 -14.29
N ASP A 17 -9.99 -6.20 -15.12
CA ASP A 17 -8.63 -5.72 -15.22
C ASP A 17 -8.60 -4.22 -15.51
N ASN A 18 -7.74 -3.48 -14.77
CA ASN A 18 -7.47 -2.07 -14.98
C ASN A 18 -6.00 -1.76 -14.63
N PRO A 19 -5.50 -0.51 -14.75
CA PRO A 19 -4.11 -0.20 -14.44
C PRO A 19 -3.65 -0.55 -13.00
N TRP A 20 -4.56 -0.62 -12.02
CA TRP A 20 -4.22 -0.77 -10.60
C TRP A 20 -4.49 -2.17 -10.06
N ILE A 21 -5.58 -2.81 -10.48
CA ILE A 21 -6.00 -4.12 -9.96
C ILE A 21 -6.44 -5.06 -11.06
N GLN A 22 -6.35 -6.37 -10.76
CA GLN A 22 -6.94 -7.44 -11.52
C GLN A 22 -7.79 -8.31 -10.59
N VAL A 23 -9.01 -8.66 -11.01
CA VAL A 23 -9.87 -9.57 -10.24
C VAL A 23 -9.96 -10.91 -10.94
N ASN A 24 -9.59 -11.97 -10.24
CA ASN A 24 -9.68 -13.34 -10.72
C ASN A 24 -10.69 -14.14 -9.89
N GLU A 25 -11.45 -15.00 -10.54
CA GLU A 25 -12.32 -15.99 -9.90
C GLU A 25 -11.82 -17.38 -10.24
N SER A 26 -11.58 -18.19 -9.22
CA SER A 26 -11.16 -19.59 -9.35
C SER A 26 -12.29 -20.53 -8.97
N LYS A 27 -12.49 -21.61 -9.75
CA LYS A 27 -13.20 -22.79 -9.30
C LYS A 27 -12.25 -23.64 -8.47
N VAL A 28 -12.67 -24.02 -7.28
CA VAL A 28 -11.81 -24.69 -6.31
C VAL A 28 -12.50 -25.88 -5.67
N ILE A 29 -11.69 -26.80 -5.14
CA ILE A 29 -12.12 -27.72 -4.08
C ILE A 29 -11.66 -27.12 -2.76
N ASN A 30 -12.59 -26.89 -1.84
CA ASN A 30 -12.32 -26.34 -0.54
C ASN A 30 -11.69 -27.37 0.43
N PRO A 31 -11.18 -26.96 1.59
CA PRO A 31 -10.56 -27.89 2.55
C PRO A 31 -11.46 -29.02 3.06
N ALA A 32 -12.79 -28.88 2.98
CA ALA A 32 -13.75 -29.93 3.30
C ALA A 32 -14.01 -30.91 2.16
N GLY A 33 -13.38 -30.70 0.98
CA GLY A 33 -13.52 -31.55 -0.20
C GLY A 33 -14.71 -31.22 -1.10
N ASN A 34 -15.38 -30.08 -0.88
CA ASN A 34 -16.54 -29.67 -1.68
C ASN A 34 -16.13 -28.67 -2.78
N ASP A 35 -16.91 -28.64 -3.85
CA ASP A 35 -16.81 -27.62 -4.89
C ASP A 35 -17.11 -26.21 -4.32
N GLY A 36 -16.39 -25.22 -4.81
CA GLY A 36 -16.56 -23.80 -4.45
C GLY A 36 -15.95 -22.84 -5.46
N ILE A 37 -16.09 -21.55 -5.18
CA ILE A 37 -15.42 -20.48 -5.91
C ILE A 37 -14.58 -19.65 -4.94
N TYR A 38 -13.49 -19.05 -5.44
CA TYR A 38 -12.67 -18.13 -4.68
C TYR A 38 -12.32 -16.92 -5.56
N GLY A 39 -12.72 -15.70 -5.12
CA GLY A 39 -12.36 -14.45 -5.76
C GLY A 39 -11.09 -13.87 -5.13
N VAL A 40 -10.15 -13.42 -5.95
CA VAL A 40 -8.92 -12.76 -5.52
C VAL A 40 -8.76 -11.44 -6.25
N VAL A 41 -8.48 -10.38 -5.48
CA VAL A 41 -8.03 -9.10 -6.02
C VAL A 41 -6.50 -9.09 -6.01
N HIS A 42 -5.92 -9.00 -7.19
CA HIS A 42 -4.48 -8.83 -7.39
C HIS A 42 -4.17 -7.34 -7.52
N PHE A 43 -3.31 -6.80 -6.67
CA PHE A 43 -2.80 -5.43 -6.73
C PHE A 43 -1.52 -5.39 -7.58
N LYS A 44 -1.50 -4.49 -8.58
CA LYS A 44 -0.37 -4.34 -9.51
C LYS A 44 0.80 -3.55 -8.93
N ASN A 45 0.56 -2.81 -7.84
CA ASN A 45 1.55 -2.09 -7.07
C ASN A 45 1.66 -2.69 -5.67
N ARG A 46 2.82 -2.53 -5.06
CA ARG A 46 3.06 -2.79 -3.64
C ARG A 46 2.66 -1.55 -2.86
N ALA A 47 1.94 -1.71 -1.74
CA ALA A 47 1.57 -0.60 -0.87
C ALA A 47 2.79 -0.12 -0.07
N MET A 48 3.02 1.20 -0.02
CA MET A 48 4.12 1.81 0.70
C MET A 48 3.60 2.87 1.66
N ALA A 49 4.01 2.79 2.93
CA ALA A 49 3.73 3.79 3.95
C ALA A 49 5.02 4.44 4.45
N ILE A 50 4.99 5.75 4.68
CA ILE A 50 6.12 6.53 5.19
C ILE A 50 5.71 7.30 6.43
N VAL A 51 6.52 7.19 7.51
CA VAL A 51 6.39 7.98 8.73
C VAL A 51 7.59 8.92 8.82
N PRO A 52 7.49 10.17 8.33
CA PRO A 52 8.54 11.15 8.52
C PRO A 52 8.55 11.64 9.97
N LEU A 53 9.74 11.73 10.57
CA LEU A 53 9.93 12.21 11.94
C LEU A 53 11.02 13.25 11.97
N ASP A 54 10.72 14.46 12.50
CA ASP A 54 11.72 15.46 12.75
C ASP A 54 12.49 15.22 14.09
N ASP A 55 13.41 16.10 14.41
CA ASP A 55 14.25 16.00 15.62
C ASP A 55 13.43 16.16 16.92
N ASP A 56 12.28 16.83 16.85
CA ASP A 56 11.33 17.00 17.96
C ASP A 56 10.29 15.86 18.03
N ASN A 57 10.43 14.82 17.18
CA ASN A 57 9.47 13.73 16.97
C ASN A 57 8.07 14.20 16.58
N ASN A 58 7.95 15.23 15.76
CA ASN A 58 6.72 15.47 15.04
C ASN A 58 6.70 14.66 13.75
N THR A 59 5.50 14.28 13.34
CA THR A 59 5.22 13.60 12.08
C THR A 59 4.35 14.46 11.18
N TRP A 60 4.24 14.07 9.92
CA TRP A 60 3.31 14.63 8.93
C TRP A 60 2.32 13.56 8.52
N ILE A 61 1.08 13.96 8.43
CA ILE A 61 -0.01 13.15 7.88
C ILE A 61 -0.70 13.93 6.76
N VAL A 62 -1.32 13.21 5.86
CA VAL A 62 -2.10 13.75 4.75
C VAL A 62 -3.58 13.48 4.96
N GLY A 63 -4.41 14.45 4.58
CA GLY A 63 -5.86 14.33 4.65
C GLY A 63 -6.45 14.39 3.26
N GLN A 64 -7.30 13.43 2.93
CA GLN A 64 -7.98 13.37 1.64
C GLN A 64 -9.35 12.70 1.75
N PHE A 65 -10.16 12.89 0.72
CA PHE A 65 -11.45 12.23 0.60
C PHE A 65 -11.27 10.89 -0.14
N ARG A 66 -11.46 9.77 0.55
CA ARG A 66 -11.35 8.44 -0.05
C ARG A 66 -12.64 8.06 -0.78
N TYR A 67 -12.54 7.85 -2.10
CA TYR A 67 -13.67 7.47 -2.94
C TYR A 67 -14.33 6.15 -2.50
N THR A 68 -13.52 5.17 -2.10
CA THR A 68 -13.98 3.82 -1.76
C THR A 68 -14.86 3.79 -0.51
N THR A 69 -14.53 4.59 0.52
CA THR A 69 -15.26 4.66 1.79
C THR A 69 -16.25 5.82 1.84
N ASN A 70 -16.15 6.76 0.88
CA ASN A 70 -16.91 8.01 0.83
C ASN A 70 -16.74 8.85 2.11
N THR A 71 -15.52 8.87 2.67
CA THR A 71 -15.16 9.58 3.90
C THR A 71 -13.89 10.41 3.72
N TYR A 72 -13.74 11.47 4.52
CA TYR A 72 -12.50 12.21 4.62
C TYR A 72 -11.62 11.57 5.70
N GLU A 73 -10.41 11.13 5.32
CA GLU A 73 -9.50 10.39 6.20
C GLU A 73 -8.18 11.16 6.38
N TRP A 74 -7.57 10.99 7.57
CA TRP A 74 -6.20 11.41 7.86
C TRP A 74 -5.32 10.18 7.94
N GLU A 75 -4.28 10.15 7.13
CA GLU A 75 -3.48 8.98 6.86
C GLU A 75 -1.99 9.29 6.96
N VAL A 76 -1.18 8.26 7.11
CA VAL A 76 0.27 8.39 6.88
C VAL A 76 0.50 8.70 5.40
N ILE A 77 1.68 9.22 5.06
CA ILE A 77 2.08 9.35 3.67
C ILE A 77 2.17 7.95 3.07
N GLU A 78 1.46 7.70 1.98
CA GLU A 78 1.38 6.37 1.39
C GLU A 78 1.24 6.43 -0.14
N GLY A 79 1.73 5.41 -0.81
CA GLY A 79 1.60 5.32 -2.26
C GLY A 79 1.86 3.94 -2.82
N GLY A 80 1.76 3.84 -4.12
CA GLY A 80 1.95 2.61 -4.87
C GLY A 80 3.33 2.52 -5.50
N VAL A 81 4.06 1.44 -5.22
CA VAL A 81 5.35 1.15 -5.84
C VAL A 81 5.20 0.03 -6.86
N PRO A 82 5.36 0.30 -8.17
CA PRO A 82 5.27 -0.72 -9.21
C PRO A 82 6.18 -1.92 -8.95
N GLU A 83 5.76 -3.10 -9.44
CA GLU A 83 6.59 -4.28 -9.39
C GLU A 83 7.89 -4.03 -10.17
N GLY A 84 9.04 -4.33 -9.53
CA GLY A 84 10.38 -4.11 -10.12
C GLY A 84 11.01 -2.75 -9.81
N GLU A 85 10.28 -1.74 -9.32
CA GLU A 85 10.86 -0.53 -8.76
C GLU A 85 11.46 -0.80 -7.37
N ASP A 86 12.56 -0.14 -7.04
CA ASP A 86 13.12 -0.21 -5.68
C ASP A 86 12.19 0.47 -4.67
N LEU A 87 11.90 -0.21 -3.55
CA LEU A 87 10.96 0.29 -2.54
C LEU A 87 11.36 1.62 -1.93
N LEU A 88 12.69 1.83 -1.73
CA LEU A 88 13.18 3.09 -1.16
C LEU A 88 13.10 4.24 -2.17
N ILE A 89 13.26 3.95 -3.46
CA ILE A 89 13.06 4.95 -4.52
C ILE A 89 11.61 5.40 -4.55
N GLY A 90 10.66 4.46 -4.54
CA GLY A 90 9.24 4.76 -4.46
C GLY A 90 8.88 5.56 -3.19
N ALA A 91 9.38 5.13 -2.02
CA ALA A 91 9.14 5.85 -0.76
C ALA A 91 9.66 7.30 -0.77
N LYS A 92 10.80 7.56 -1.39
CA LYS A 92 11.35 8.92 -1.52
C LYS A 92 10.48 9.78 -2.42
N ARG A 93 10.01 9.23 -3.52
CA ARG A 93 9.12 9.91 -4.47
C ARG A 93 7.81 10.30 -3.78
N GLU A 94 7.12 9.37 -3.12
CA GLU A 94 5.85 9.64 -2.42
C GLU A 94 6.00 10.69 -1.31
N LEU A 95 7.08 10.62 -0.51
CA LEU A 95 7.35 11.61 0.54
C LEU A 95 7.51 13.04 -0.02
N GLU A 96 8.19 13.17 -1.16
CA GLU A 96 8.39 14.46 -1.83
C GLU A 96 7.08 14.95 -2.46
N GLU A 97 6.37 14.10 -3.20
CA GLU A 97 5.15 14.44 -3.94
C GLU A 97 4.01 14.84 -3.00
N GLU A 98 3.71 14.03 -1.99
CA GLU A 98 2.56 14.24 -1.10
C GLU A 98 2.82 15.26 0.01
N ALA A 99 4.01 15.21 0.63
CA ALA A 99 4.30 16.02 1.81
C ALA A 99 5.28 17.18 1.59
N GLY A 100 5.91 17.28 0.41
CA GLY A 100 6.96 18.27 0.17
C GLY A 100 8.16 18.08 1.11
N LEU A 101 8.55 16.84 1.35
CA LEU A 101 9.65 16.50 2.24
C LEU A 101 10.66 15.59 1.53
N ILE A 102 11.95 15.87 1.76
CA ILE A 102 13.03 14.93 1.47
C ILE A 102 13.71 14.51 2.76
N ALA A 103 14.23 13.29 2.82
CA ALA A 103 14.87 12.73 4.00
C ALA A 103 16.24 12.14 3.67
N SER A 104 17.18 12.26 4.61
CA SER A 104 18.54 11.74 4.48
C SER A 104 18.74 10.38 5.14
N ASP A 105 17.91 10.00 6.11
CA ASP A 105 18.00 8.75 6.88
C ASP A 105 16.68 7.96 6.75
N TRP A 106 16.78 6.68 6.39
CA TRP A 106 15.66 5.81 6.10
C TRP A 106 15.80 4.46 6.79
N LYS A 107 14.76 4.04 7.47
CA LYS A 107 14.70 2.74 8.11
C LYS A 107 13.41 2.02 7.73
N MET A 108 13.52 0.89 7.05
CA MET A 108 12.40 -0.01 6.84
C MET A 108 11.96 -0.59 8.19
N ILE A 109 10.67 -0.49 8.50
CA ILE A 109 10.06 -0.97 9.75
C ILE A 109 9.03 -2.08 9.50
N ILE A 110 8.49 -2.17 8.28
CA ILE A 110 7.67 -3.29 7.82
C ILE A 110 8.25 -3.75 6.48
N ASP A 111 8.62 -5.02 6.41
CA ASP A 111 9.19 -5.69 5.25
C ASP A 111 8.22 -6.78 4.77
N GLY A 112 7.17 -6.35 4.09
CA GLY A 112 6.14 -7.24 3.53
C GLY A 112 5.12 -7.73 4.56
N CYS A 113 3.99 -7.01 4.71
CA CYS A 113 2.82 -7.51 5.42
C CYS A 113 1.62 -7.63 4.48
N GLN A 114 0.83 -8.67 4.66
CA GLN A 114 -0.39 -8.84 3.89
C GLN A 114 -1.52 -8.02 4.52
N LEU A 115 -2.07 -7.07 3.76
CA LEU A 115 -3.06 -6.12 4.26
C LEU A 115 -4.47 -6.75 4.34
N SER A 116 -4.82 -7.63 3.40
CA SER A 116 -6.14 -8.29 3.39
C SER A 116 -6.08 -9.68 2.75
N ASN A 117 -5.34 -10.60 3.38
CA ASN A 117 -4.99 -11.93 2.86
C ASN A 117 -6.16 -12.90 2.64
N SER A 118 -7.38 -12.53 3.01
CA SER A 118 -8.58 -13.32 2.73
C SER A 118 -9.23 -12.98 1.38
N VAL A 119 -8.87 -11.86 0.76
CA VAL A 119 -9.49 -11.37 -0.48
C VAL A 119 -8.49 -10.81 -1.49
N SER A 120 -7.32 -10.38 -1.05
CA SER A 120 -6.29 -9.80 -1.91
C SER A 120 -4.90 -10.38 -1.64
N ASP A 121 -4.00 -10.18 -2.59
CA ASP A 121 -2.56 -10.47 -2.48
C ASP A 121 -1.74 -9.19 -2.22
N GLU A 122 -2.39 -8.12 -1.81
CA GLU A 122 -1.75 -6.84 -1.53
C GLU A 122 -0.70 -6.98 -0.42
N ILE A 123 0.50 -6.48 -0.71
CA ILE A 123 1.63 -6.49 0.23
C ILE A 123 2.02 -5.05 0.56
N GLY A 124 2.06 -4.76 1.87
CA GLY A 124 2.45 -3.47 2.41
C GLY A 124 3.86 -3.45 2.96
N TYR A 125 4.52 -2.30 2.79
CA TYR A 125 5.85 -1.99 3.31
C TYR A 125 5.79 -0.66 4.05
N ALA A 126 6.67 -0.43 5.02
CA ALA A 126 6.73 0.87 5.67
C ALA A 126 8.16 1.28 6.02
N PHE A 127 8.39 2.59 5.90
CA PHE A 127 9.63 3.25 6.31
C PHE A 127 9.39 4.33 7.37
N VAL A 128 10.37 4.51 8.25
CA VAL A 128 10.59 5.75 8.99
C VAL A 128 11.63 6.57 8.24
N ALA A 129 11.36 7.86 8.06
CA ALA A 129 12.24 8.82 7.40
C ALA A 129 12.66 9.93 8.37
N ARG A 130 13.96 10.21 8.47
CA ARG A 130 14.54 11.26 9.33
C ARG A 130 15.53 12.14 8.56
N GLY A 131 16.02 13.21 9.22
CA GLY A 131 16.88 14.19 8.57
C GLY A 131 16.12 14.93 7.47
N LEU A 132 14.95 15.46 7.86
CA LEU A 132 13.97 16.03 6.94
C LEU A 132 14.38 17.43 6.44
N THR A 133 14.13 17.69 5.17
CA THR A 133 14.23 19.01 4.55
C THR A 133 12.92 19.30 3.83
N VAL A 134 12.37 20.49 4.01
CA VAL A 134 11.12 20.93 3.35
C VAL A 134 11.43 21.38 1.91
N VAL A 135 10.62 20.91 0.99
CA VAL A 135 10.60 21.30 -0.42
C VAL A 135 9.15 21.59 -0.84
N ASP A 136 8.92 21.95 -2.09
CA ASP A 136 7.56 22.14 -2.60
C ASP A 136 6.91 20.77 -2.87
N ALA A 137 5.71 20.54 -2.36
CA ALA A 137 4.91 19.36 -2.67
C ALA A 137 4.35 19.44 -4.10
N ASN A 138 4.25 18.30 -4.77
CA ASN A 138 3.68 18.18 -6.11
C ASN A 138 2.85 16.90 -6.23
N PRO A 139 1.70 16.81 -5.53
CA PRO A 139 0.85 15.62 -5.55
C PRO A 139 0.29 15.35 -6.95
N GLU A 140 -0.13 14.11 -7.19
CA GLU A 140 -0.76 13.70 -8.44
C GLU A 140 -2.08 14.44 -8.69
N GLU A 141 -2.51 14.53 -9.97
CA GLU A 141 -3.72 15.24 -10.37
C GLU A 141 -5.01 14.75 -9.68
N THR A 142 -5.02 13.48 -9.28
CA THR A 142 -6.14 12.85 -8.58
C THR A 142 -6.14 13.09 -7.08
N GLU A 143 -5.10 13.73 -6.54
CA GLU A 143 -4.87 13.92 -5.11
C GLU A 143 -5.07 15.38 -4.71
N GLN A 144 -6.11 15.62 -3.92
CA GLN A 144 -6.34 16.92 -3.28
C GLN A 144 -6.00 16.78 -1.79
N LEU A 145 -4.70 16.89 -1.48
CA LEU A 145 -4.18 16.63 -0.15
C LEU A 145 -4.18 17.86 0.74
N GLN A 146 -4.49 17.67 2.03
CA GLN A 146 -4.17 18.58 3.10
C GLN A 146 -3.05 17.99 3.94
N ILE A 147 -2.01 18.77 4.23
CA ILE A 147 -0.88 18.33 5.03
C ILE A 147 -1.01 18.88 6.45
N ARG A 148 -0.76 18.01 7.44
CA ARG A 148 -0.76 18.39 8.85
C ARG A 148 0.48 17.84 9.55
N LYS A 149 1.21 18.73 10.22
CA LYS A 149 2.28 18.37 11.15
C LYS A 149 1.72 18.27 12.57
N LEU A 150 2.07 17.22 13.31
CA LEU A 150 1.62 16.98 14.69
C LEU A 150 2.65 16.18 15.47
N PRO A 151 2.64 16.22 16.82
CA PRO A 151 3.45 15.34 17.63
C PRO A 151 3.11 13.86 17.39
N PHE A 152 4.15 13.02 17.33
CA PHE A 152 4.02 11.57 17.15
C PHE A 152 3.69 10.89 18.47
#